data_129a788bec59a0323e586b6f728b86d9
#
_entry.id   129a788bec59a0323e586b6f728b86d9
#
_cell.length_a   1.000
_cell.length_b   1.000
_cell.length_c   1.000
_cell.angle_alpha   90.00
_cell.angle_beta   90.00
_cell.angle_gamma   90.00
#
_symmetry.space_group_name_H-M   'P 1'
#
loop_
_entity.id
_entity.type
_entity.pdbx_description
1 polymer ?
#
loop_
_entity_poly.entity_id
_entity_poly.type
_entity_poly.pdbx_seq_one_letter_code
_entity_poly.pdbx_strand_id
1 'polypeptide(L)'
;MDTIDKGTIDAAVRAALPFTDRWHNRFHLEMPFGLINDPNGLVHASGVTHIFYQWNPLGCEHKHKSWAHTTTRDFVHYTVPELSMWPSDAHDKDGCYSGCGLVEDGRVRVLYTCNAKDAAGVRTPAQRFGTLRDDGTIAKEEIILPTNPAGYTGHYRDPYVFYRHGRRYLVLGAQREDETGTVLVYHDEGERGWTCRGEIATKYKDFGYMWE
;
A
#
# COMPACT_ATOMS: atom_id res chain seq x y z
N MET A 1 -6.67 5.73 20.60
CA MET A 1 -5.93 5.07 19.50
C MET A 1 -4.85 4.25 20.16
N ASP A 2 -4.84 2.94 19.93
CA ASP A 2 -3.74 2.12 20.38
C ASP A 2 -2.48 2.60 19.65
N THR A 3 -1.47 2.98 20.43
CA THR A 3 -0.25 3.56 19.87
C THR A 3 0.59 2.43 19.31
N ILE A 4 0.80 2.42 17.99
CA ILE A 4 1.73 1.49 17.34
C ILE A 4 3.15 1.96 17.64
N ASP A 5 3.90 1.13 18.36
CA ASP A 5 5.32 1.33 18.64
C ASP A 5 6.17 0.32 17.87
N LYS A 6 6.89 0.80 16.85
CA LYS A 6 7.74 -0.03 15.99
C LYS A 6 8.75 -0.85 16.80
N GLY A 7 9.40 -0.23 17.80
CA GLY A 7 10.45 -0.91 18.56
C GLY A 7 9.93 -2.13 19.31
N THR A 8 8.81 -1.99 19.99
CA THR A 8 8.13 -3.09 20.70
C THR A 8 7.64 -4.18 19.76
N ILE A 9 7.03 -3.79 18.63
CA ILE A 9 6.50 -4.74 17.64
C ILE A 9 7.63 -5.54 16.98
N ASP A 10 8.68 -4.88 16.51
CA ASP A 10 9.81 -5.56 15.87
C ASP A 10 10.58 -6.45 16.86
N ALA A 11 10.67 -6.07 18.12
CA ALA A 11 11.25 -6.92 19.17
C ALA A 11 10.40 -8.19 19.38
N ALA A 12 9.08 -8.06 19.41
CA ALA A 12 8.18 -9.21 19.51
C ALA A 12 8.27 -10.14 18.29
N VAL A 13 8.39 -9.60 17.06
CA VAL A 13 8.62 -10.39 15.85
C VAL A 13 9.92 -11.17 15.96
N ARG A 14 11.02 -10.51 16.31
CA ARG A 14 12.33 -11.17 16.49
C ARG A 14 12.33 -12.25 17.57
N ALA A 15 11.60 -12.04 18.66
CA ALA A 15 11.51 -13.02 19.74
C ALA A 15 10.69 -14.26 19.35
N ALA A 16 9.75 -14.15 18.42
CA ALA A 16 8.91 -15.23 17.95
C ALA A 16 9.50 -16.02 16.78
N LEU A 17 10.62 -15.57 16.21
CA LEU A 17 11.30 -16.21 15.07
C LEU A 17 12.65 -16.81 15.49
N PRO A 18 13.16 -17.87 14.81
CA PRO A 18 12.47 -18.64 13.77
C PRO A 18 11.38 -19.55 14.36
N PHE A 19 10.39 -19.87 13.53
CA PHE A 19 9.39 -20.88 13.90
C PHE A 19 10.04 -22.25 14.10
N THR A 20 9.65 -22.95 15.15
CA THR A 20 10.25 -24.24 15.52
C THR A 20 9.30 -25.42 15.34
N ASP A 21 8.02 -25.18 15.15
CA ASP A 21 7.04 -26.24 14.96
C ASP A 21 6.86 -26.62 13.48
N ARG A 22 6.23 -27.78 13.25
CA ARG A 22 6.07 -28.37 11.93
C ARG A 22 4.96 -27.74 11.08
N TRP A 23 4.15 -26.86 11.64
CA TRP A 23 2.96 -26.32 11.00
C TRP A 23 3.21 -25.03 10.23
N HIS A 24 4.32 -24.35 10.53
CA HIS A 24 4.73 -23.15 9.82
C HIS A 24 5.32 -23.46 8.45
N ASN A 25 5.08 -22.55 7.52
CA ASN A 25 5.60 -22.63 6.16
C ASN A 25 7.12 -22.48 6.13
N ARG A 26 7.76 -23.16 5.19
CA ARG A 26 9.22 -23.06 4.99
C ARG A 26 9.61 -22.09 3.88
N PHE A 27 8.69 -21.80 2.96
CA PHE A 27 8.95 -21.04 1.76
C PHE A 27 8.04 -19.83 1.60
N HIS A 28 6.89 -19.81 2.27
CA HIS A 28 5.96 -18.70 2.21
C HIS A 28 6.22 -17.71 3.33
N LEU A 29 5.97 -16.42 3.06
CA LEU A 29 6.02 -15.39 4.09
C LEU A 29 4.89 -15.61 5.09
N GLU A 30 5.26 -15.64 6.35
CA GLU A 30 4.34 -15.67 7.49
C GLU A 30 4.75 -14.61 8.51
N MET A 31 3.77 -14.12 9.24
CA MET A 31 4.00 -13.30 10.43
C MET A 31 3.68 -14.11 11.68
N PRO A 32 4.45 -13.94 12.77
CA PRO A 32 4.26 -14.71 13.98
C PRO A 32 2.96 -14.38 14.72
N PHE A 33 2.35 -13.25 14.41
CA PHE A 33 1.09 -12.80 15.00
C PHE A 33 0.41 -11.76 14.12
N GLY A 34 -0.86 -11.47 14.44
CA GLY A 34 -1.66 -10.47 13.75
C GLY A 34 -2.28 -10.99 12.44
N LEU A 35 -2.82 -10.07 11.67
CA LEU A 35 -3.42 -10.34 10.37
C LEU A 35 -2.50 -9.89 9.25
N ILE A 36 -2.02 -10.83 8.45
CA ILE A 36 -1.34 -10.56 7.18
C ILE A 36 -2.35 -10.68 6.04
N ASN A 37 -2.32 -9.75 5.08
CA ASN A 37 -3.10 -9.88 3.85
C ASN A 37 -2.28 -9.41 2.64
N ASP A 38 -2.72 -8.44 1.86
CA ASP A 38 -2.19 -8.14 0.52
C ASP A 38 -0.66 -7.98 0.46
N PRO A 39 0.07 -8.78 -0.32
CA PRO A 39 1.41 -8.38 -0.73
C PRO A 39 1.29 -7.15 -1.64
N ASN A 40 2.06 -6.12 -1.37
CA ASN A 40 2.01 -4.87 -2.13
C ASN A 40 3.39 -4.19 -2.12
N GLY A 41 3.53 -3.07 -2.82
CA GLY A 41 4.78 -2.32 -2.85
C GLY A 41 5.99 -3.12 -3.37
N LEU A 42 5.77 -4.19 -4.15
CA LEU A 42 6.84 -5.06 -4.65
C LEU A 42 7.77 -4.28 -5.58
N VAL A 43 9.06 -4.29 -5.28
CA VAL A 43 10.05 -3.58 -6.09
C VAL A 43 11.43 -4.23 -6.01
N HIS A 44 12.10 -4.31 -7.15
CA HIS A 44 13.49 -4.78 -7.21
C HIS A 44 14.45 -3.60 -7.35
N ALA A 45 15.37 -3.46 -6.40
CA ALA A 45 16.36 -2.38 -6.38
C ALA A 45 17.72 -2.91 -5.93
N SER A 46 18.78 -2.54 -6.62
CA SER A 46 20.18 -2.86 -6.24
C SER A 46 20.42 -4.36 -5.95
N GLY A 47 19.78 -5.25 -6.74
CA GLY A 47 19.91 -6.71 -6.60
C GLY A 47 19.19 -7.30 -5.39
N VAL A 48 18.25 -6.56 -4.82
CA VAL A 48 17.39 -6.97 -3.70
C VAL A 48 15.94 -6.75 -4.09
N THR A 49 15.08 -7.71 -3.81
CA THR A 49 13.63 -7.55 -3.94
C THR A 49 13.07 -7.14 -2.58
N HIS A 50 12.46 -5.97 -2.55
CA HIS A 50 11.70 -5.48 -1.41
C HIS A 50 10.27 -5.98 -1.54
N ILE A 51 9.74 -6.55 -0.46
CA ILE A 51 8.38 -7.07 -0.37
C ILE A 51 7.72 -6.36 0.80
N PHE A 52 6.73 -5.55 0.51
CA PHE A 52 5.85 -5.01 1.51
C PHE A 52 4.54 -5.78 1.50
N TYR A 53 3.83 -5.78 2.61
CA TYR A 53 2.52 -6.41 2.72
C TYR A 53 1.70 -5.78 3.83
N GLN A 54 0.40 -5.85 3.67
CA GLN A 54 -0.54 -5.38 4.67
C GLN A 54 -0.46 -6.24 5.93
N TRP A 55 -0.35 -5.59 7.07
CA TRP A 55 -0.28 -6.26 8.36
C TRP A 55 -1.00 -5.46 9.44
N ASN A 56 -1.84 -6.13 10.23
CA ASN A 56 -2.31 -5.60 11.50
C ASN A 56 -1.51 -6.27 12.62
N PRO A 57 -0.55 -5.59 13.26
CA PRO A 57 0.27 -6.18 14.33
C PRO A 57 -0.48 -6.34 15.66
N LEU A 58 -1.64 -5.70 15.82
CA LEU A 58 -2.36 -5.63 17.09
C LEU A 58 -3.49 -6.65 17.20
N GLY A 59 -3.79 -7.41 16.14
CA GLY A 59 -4.86 -8.40 16.16
C GLY A 59 -5.17 -9.00 14.79
N CYS A 60 -6.15 -9.92 14.75
CA CYS A 60 -6.53 -10.67 13.55
C CYS A 60 -7.75 -10.07 12.82
N GLU A 61 -7.99 -8.78 13.00
CA GLU A 61 -9.10 -8.06 12.40
C GLU A 61 -8.60 -7.10 11.31
N HIS A 62 -9.46 -6.75 10.35
CA HIS A 62 -9.17 -5.74 9.32
C HIS A 62 -9.17 -4.32 9.88
N LYS A 63 -8.30 -4.07 10.87
CA LYS A 63 -8.06 -2.78 11.52
C LYS A 63 -6.57 -2.48 11.53
N HIS A 64 -6.19 -1.25 11.89
CA HIS A 64 -4.79 -0.84 12.08
C HIS A 64 -3.87 -1.22 10.92
N LYS A 65 -4.43 -1.19 9.69
CA LYS A 65 -3.70 -1.60 8.50
C LYS A 65 -2.40 -0.82 8.36
N SER A 66 -1.34 -1.55 8.56
CA SER A 66 0.04 -1.09 8.48
C SER A 66 0.75 -1.87 7.38
N TRP A 67 1.99 -1.53 7.07
CA TRP A 67 2.82 -2.29 6.16
C TRP A 67 4.00 -2.89 6.92
N ALA A 68 4.18 -4.19 6.81
CA ALA A 68 5.43 -4.84 7.13
C ALA A 68 6.33 -4.86 5.88
N HIS A 69 7.64 -5.01 6.10
CA HIS A 69 8.65 -5.05 5.06
C HIS A 69 9.63 -6.18 5.32
N THR A 70 9.96 -6.91 4.28
CA THR A 70 11.06 -7.87 4.24
C THR A 70 11.78 -7.77 2.89
N THR A 71 12.97 -8.34 2.82
CA THR A 71 13.73 -8.40 1.57
C THR A 71 14.19 -9.81 1.26
N THR A 72 14.38 -10.08 -0.02
CA THR A 72 14.94 -11.34 -0.51
C THR A 72 15.82 -11.12 -1.74
N ARG A 73 16.73 -12.06 -1.97
CA ARG A 73 17.54 -12.13 -3.21
C ARG A 73 17.17 -13.33 -4.08
N ASP A 74 16.45 -14.29 -3.53
CA ASP A 74 16.23 -15.61 -4.16
C ASP A 74 14.80 -16.15 -3.96
N PHE A 75 13.93 -15.42 -3.27
CA PHE A 75 12.56 -15.83 -2.91
C PHE A 75 12.46 -17.10 -2.06
N VAL A 76 13.56 -17.46 -1.42
CA VAL A 76 13.68 -18.60 -0.49
C VAL A 76 14.11 -18.11 0.89
N HIS A 77 15.08 -17.21 0.92
CA HIS A 77 15.61 -16.62 2.14
C HIS A 77 15.17 -15.17 2.27
N TYR A 78 14.54 -14.87 3.38
CA TYR A 78 13.98 -13.55 3.67
C TYR A 78 14.67 -12.95 4.89
N THR A 79 14.84 -11.63 4.89
CA THR A 79 15.22 -10.92 6.12
C THR A 79 14.09 -11.02 7.14
N VAL A 80 14.42 -10.85 8.42
CA VAL A 80 13.39 -10.76 9.47
C VAL A 80 12.45 -9.62 9.13
N PRO A 81 11.14 -9.87 9.08
CA PRO A 81 10.17 -8.82 8.79
C PRO A 81 10.16 -7.74 9.85
N GLU A 82 9.97 -6.51 9.42
CA GLU A 82 9.85 -5.34 10.29
C GLU A 82 8.64 -4.49 9.95
N LEU A 83 8.11 -3.77 10.93
CA LEU A 83 7.09 -2.77 10.71
C LEU A 83 7.69 -1.57 9.97
N SER A 84 7.16 -1.25 8.79
CA SER A 84 7.72 -0.22 7.90
C SER A 84 6.87 1.04 7.84
N MET A 85 5.55 0.90 7.84
CA MET A 85 4.61 2.03 7.79
C MET A 85 3.34 1.71 8.59
N TRP A 86 2.79 2.70 9.27
CA TRP A 86 1.56 2.57 10.07
C TRP A 86 0.74 3.86 10.05
N PRO A 87 -0.55 3.80 10.42
CA PRO A 87 -1.37 4.98 10.61
C PRO A 87 -0.73 5.97 11.58
N SER A 88 -0.51 7.20 11.15
CA SER A 88 0.22 8.18 11.97
C SER A 88 -0.27 9.63 11.84
N ASP A 89 -1.19 9.89 10.91
CA ASP A 89 -1.78 11.22 10.75
C ASP A 89 -3.27 11.15 10.36
N ALA A 90 -3.90 12.32 10.20
CA ALA A 90 -5.33 12.40 9.95
C ALA A 90 -5.77 11.76 8.62
N HIS A 91 -4.88 11.67 7.63
CA HIS A 91 -5.22 11.15 6.30
C HIS A 91 -5.22 9.62 6.25
N ASP A 92 -4.42 8.97 7.08
CA ASP A 92 -4.33 7.51 7.14
C ASP A 92 -4.72 6.91 8.50
N LYS A 93 -5.44 7.65 9.33
CA LYS A 93 -5.81 7.24 10.70
C LYS A 93 -6.58 5.92 10.78
N ASP A 94 -7.26 5.54 9.71
CA ASP A 94 -8.02 4.28 9.59
C ASP A 94 -7.30 3.23 8.74
N GLY A 95 -6.05 3.48 8.34
CA GLY A 95 -5.18 2.52 7.69
C GLY A 95 -4.33 3.07 6.56
N CYS A 96 -3.13 2.51 6.43
CA CYS A 96 -2.29 2.61 5.25
C CYS A 96 -2.67 1.45 4.32
N TYR A 97 -3.46 1.72 3.28
CA TYR A 97 -3.95 0.70 2.36
C TYR A 97 -2.92 0.36 1.28
N SER A 98 -3.19 -0.66 0.49
CA SER A 98 -2.27 -1.17 -0.51
C SER A 98 -1.88 -0.17 -1.60
N GLY A 99 -0.84 -0.48 -2.33
CA GLY A 99 -0.30 0.32 -3.40
C GLY A 99 0.89 -0.34 -4.09
N CYS A 100 1.72 0.43 -4.76
CA CYS A 100 2.85 -0.08 -5.52
C CYS A 100 4.20 0.42 -5.01
N GLY A 101 5.25 -0.33 -5.37
CA GLY A 101 6.65 0.08 -5.21
C GLY A 101 7.25 0.51 -6.54
N LEU A 102 8.20 1.44 -6.47
CA LEU A 102 8.95 1.91 -7.63
C LEU A 102 10.36 2.35 -7.21
N VAL A 103 11.27 2.46 -8.17
CA VAL A 103 12.59 3.04 -7.96
C VAL A 103 12.64 4.39 -8.66
N GLU A 104 12.90 5.44 -7.90
CA GLU A 104 13.13 6.79 -8.43
C GLU A 104 14.39 7.37 -7.79
N ASP A 105 15.26 7.97 -8.59
CA ASP A 105 16.54 8.55 -8.16
C ASP A 105 17.39 7.60 -7.30
N GLY A 106 17.36 6.31 -7.64
CA GLY A 106 18.09 5.25 -6.92
C GLY A 106 17.50 4.88 -5.56
N ARG A 107 16.34 5.40 -5.20
CA ARG A 107 15.63 5.10 -3.94
C ARG A 107 14.39 4.26 -4.16
N VAL A 108 14.10 3.40 -3.20
CA VAL A 108 12.83 2.69 -3.15
C VAL A 108 11.75 3.65 -2.65
N ARG A 109 10.74 3.83 -3.45
CA ARG A 109 9.54 4.61 -3.11
C ARG A 109 8.30 3.74 -3.18
N VAL A 110 7.28 4.15 -2.49
CA VAL A 110 5.96 3.53 -2.54
C VAL A 110 4.91 4.60 -2.83
N LEU A 111 3.87 4.21 -3.53
CA LEU A 111 2.64 5.00 -3.63
C LEU A 111 1.52 4.16 -3.02
N TYR A 112 0.79 4.71 -2.06
CA TYR A 112 -0.23 3.98 -1.30
C TYR A 112 -1.50 4.79 -1.10
N THR A 113 -2.57 4.11 -0.74
CA THR A 113 -3.84 4.76 -0.38
C THR A 113 -3.89 5.01 1.13
N CYS A 114 -3.99 6.28 1.49
CA CYS A 114 -4.37 6.72 2.83
C CYS A 114 -5.86 6.48 3.04
N ASN A 115 -6.25 5.83 4.11
CA ASN A 115 -7.65 5.62 4.45
C ASN A 115 -8.01 6.40 5.71
N ALA A 116 -8.96 7.30 5.58
CA ALA A 116 -9.60 7.99 6.69
C ALA A 116 -11.10 7.90 6.57
N LYS A 117 -11.79 7.88 7.69
CA LYS A 117 -13.24 7.94 7.76
C LYS A 117 -13.65 9.09 8.66
N ASP A 118 -14.72 9.75 8.33
CA ASP A 118 -15.36 10.73 9.19
C ASP A 118 -16.17 10.06 10.33
N ALA A 119 -16.83 10.86 11.15
CA ALA A 119 -17.65 10.38 12.25
C ALA A 119 -18.87 9.57 11.79
N ALA A 120 -19.33 9.74 10.56
CA ALA A 120 -20.40 8.97 9.94
C ALA A 120 -19.91 7.68 9.26
N GLY A 121 -18.60 7.44 9.26
CA GLY A 121 -17.98 6.29 8.61
C GLY A 121 -17.72 6.47 7.11
N VAL A 122 -17.96 7.67 6.57
CA VAL A 122 -17.71 7.99 5.17
C VAL A 122 -16.21 8.07 4.92
N ARG A 123 -15.74 7.36 3.90
CA ARG A 123 -14.32 7.34 3.52
C ARG A 123 -13.90 8.57 2.75
N THR A 124 -12.73 9.09 3.09
CA THR A 124 -12.00 10.09 2.33
C THR A 124 -10.64 9.50 1.96
N PRO A 125 -10.55 8.75 0.86
CA PRO A 125 -9.30 8.15 0.42
C PRO A 125 -8.38 9.21 -0.20
N ALA A 126 -7.10 9.13 0.07
CA ALA A 126 -6.09 9.96 -0.57
C ALA A 126 -4.94 9.11 -1.07
N GLN A 127 -4.21 9.57 -2.10
CA GLN A 127 -3.03 8.85 -2.60
C GLN A 127 -1.77 9.61 -2.20
N ARG A 128 -0.78 8.90 -1.67
CA ARG A 128 0.40 9.47 -1.05
C ARG A 128 1.66 8.71 -1.39
N PHE A 129 2.71 9.42 -1.75
CA PHE A 129 4.04 8.83 -1.86
C PHE A 129 4.71 8.68 -0.49
N GLY A 130 5.67 7.77 -0.45
CA GLY A 130 6.61 7.64 0.64
C GLY A 130 7.93 7.06 0.14
N THR A 131 9.01 7.34 0.85
CA THR A 131 10.36 6.84 0.54
C THR A 131 10.87 5.94 1.65
N LEU A 132 11.42 4.80 1.29
CA LEU A 132 12.07 3.88 2.23
C LEU A 132 13.34 4.52 2.78
N ARG A 133 13.46 4.55 4.11
CA ARG A 133 14.65 5.01 4.84
C ARG A 133 15.58 3.84 5.15
N ASP A 134 16.80 4.17 5.55
CA ASP A 134 17.82 3.19 5.97
C ASP A 134 17.42 2.40 7.22
N ASP A 135 16.54 2.95 8.06
CA ASP A 135 15.98 2.29 9.25
C ASP A 135 14.80 1.36 8.95
N GLY A 136 14.48 1.13 7.67
CA GLY A 136 13.38 0.30 7.21
C GLY A 136 11.99 0.96 7.29
N THR A 137 11.89 2.21 7.75
CA THR A 137 10.62 2.94 7.78
C THR A 137 10.33 3.65 6.48
N ILE A 138 9.05 3.86 6.17
CA ILE A 138 8.61 4.71 5.07
C ILE A 138 8.43 6.14 5.57
N ALA A 139 9.22 7.06 5.00
CA ALA A 139 8.99 8.50 5.15
C ALA A 139 7.78 8.90 4.31
N LYS A 140 6.68 9.23 4.93
CA LYS A 140 5.48 9.71 4.26
C LYS A 140 5.73 11.11 3.68
N GLU A 141 5.36 11.29 2.42
CA GLU A 141 5.54 12.52 1.67
C GLU A 141 4.23 13.29 1.52
N GLU A 142 4.17 14.19 0.55
CA GLU A 142 2.95 14.94 0.25
C GLU A 142 1.88 14.06 -0.41
N ILE A 143 0.63 14.41 -0.17
CA ILE A 143 -0.51 13.80 -0.81
C ILE A 143 -0.61 14.33 -2.25
N ILE A 144 -0.70 13.40 -3.20
CA ILE A 144 -0.77 13.74 -4.63
C ILE A 144 -2.21 13.80 -5.17
N LEU A 145 -3.11 13.03 -4.55
CA LEU A 145 -4.55 13.05 -4.84
C LEU A 145 -5.28 13.06 -3.50
N PRO A 146 -5.88 14.21 -3.11
CA PRO A 146 -6.38 14.39 -1.73
C PRO A 146 -7.72 13.70 -1.45
N THR A 147 -8.47 13.33 -2.51
CA THR A 147 -9.76 12.64 -2.39
C THR A 147 -10.15 12.01 -3.73
N ASN A 148 -11.19 11.19 -3.72
CA ASN A 148 -11.83 10.70 -4.95
C ASN A 148 -12.50 11.85 -5.73
N PRO A 149 -12.49 11.80 -7.07
CA PRO A 149 -13.17 12.79 -7.88
C PRO A 149 -14.70 12.66 -7.78
N ALA A 150 -15.42 13.69 -8.16
CA ALA A 150 -16.88 13.67 -8.22
C ALA A 150 -17.39 12.56 -9.17
N GLY A 151 -18.48 11.90 -8.82
CA GLY A 151 -19.05 10.76 -9.54
C GLY A 151 -18.49 9.39 -9.11
N TYR A 152 -17.59 9.38 -8.13
CA TYR A 152 -17.01 8.14 -7.58
C TYR A 152 -17.18 8.07 -6.08
N THR A 153 -17.33 6.84 -5.56
CA THR A 153 -17.45 6.58 -4.13
C THR A 153 -16.08 6.62 -3.42
N GLY A 154 -16.07 6.46 -2.11
CA GLY A 154 -14.83 6.29 -1.33
C GLY A 154 -14.07 4.98 -1.58
N HIS A 155 -14.54 4.11 -2.48
CA HIS A 155 -13.78 2.99 -3.03
C HIS A 155 -12.91 3.47 -4.20
N TYR A 156 -11.75 4.02 -3.85
CA TYR A 156 -10.81 4.69 -4.72
C TYR A 156 -9.40 4.43 -4.18
N ARG A 157 -8.74 3.36 -4.68
CA ARG A 157 -7.53 2.82 -4.07
C ARG A 157 -6.68 1.96 -4.99
N ASP A 158 -5.59 1.42 -4.43
CA ASP A 158 -4.64 0.49 -5.04
C ASP A 158 -3.93 1.12 -6.25
N PRO A 159 -3.21 2.24 -6.02
CA PRO A 159 -2.54 2.97 -7.08
C PRO A 159 -1.37 2.17 -7.66
N TYR A 160 -1.20 2.25 -8.99
CA TYR A 160 -0.06 1.69 -9.68
C TYR A 160 0.54 2.71 -10.65
N VAL A 161 1.83 3.03 -10.43
CA VAL A 161 2.59 3.95 -11.29
C VAL A 161 3.33 3.18 -12.37
N PHE A 162 3.29 3.68 -13.60
CA PHE A 162 4.06 3.15 -14.71
C PHE A 162 4.54 4.26 -15.64
N TYR A 163 5.57 3.93 -16.42
CA TYR A 163 6.14 4.82 -17.42
C TYR A 163 5.83 4.33 -18.83
N ARG A 164 5.40 5.22 -19.70
CA ARG A 164 5.18 4.94 -21.12
C ARG A 164 5.63 6.12 -21.98
N HIS A 165 6.51 5.85 -22.95
CA HIS A 165 7.07 6.86 -23.85
C HIS A 165 7.65 8.08 -23.08
N GLY A 166 8.40 7.82 -22.01
CA GLY A 166 9.03 8.86 -21.19
C GLY A 166 8.06 9.67 -20.31
N ARG A 167 6.78 9.32 -20.29
CA ARG A 167 5.76 9.95 -19.45
C ARG A 167 5.36 9.05 -18.31
N ARG A 168 5.04 9.64 -17.17
CA ARG A 168 4.63 8.96 -15.95
C ARG A 168 3.11 8.96 -15.82
N TYR A 169 2.56 7.81 -15.60
CA TYR A 169 1.12 7.57 -15.45
C TYR A 169 0.83 6.86 -14.14
N LEU A 170 -0.37 7.07 -13.64
CA LEU A 170 -0.94 6.37 -12.52
C LEU A 170 -2.28 5.77 -12.93
N VAL A 171 -2.51 4.51 -12.64
CA VAL A 171 -3.84 3.87 -12.69
C VAL A 171 -4.31 3.58 -11.28
N LEU A 172 -5.61 3.65 -11.07
CA LEU A 172 -6.22 3.57 -9.77
C LEU A 172 -7.61 2.94 -9.88
N GLY A 173 -7.90 1.94 -9.08
CA GLY A 173 -9.22 1.34 -8.97
C GLY A 173 -10.22 2.34 -8.40
N ALA A 174 -11.40 2.41 -8.98
CA ALA A 174 -12.46 3.33 -8.57
C ALA A 174 -13.84 2.69 -8.73
N GLN A 175 -14.77 3.06 -7.86
CA GLN A 175 -16.17 2.68 -7.97
C GLN A 175 -17.01 3.92 -8.26
N ARG A 176 -17.84 3.84 -9.30
CA ARG A 176 -18.83 4.89 -9.60
C ARG A 176 -19.94 4.91 -8.55
N GLU A 177 -20.71 5.98 -8.51
CA GLU A 177 -21.85 6.13 -7.57
C GLU A 177 -22.97 5.10 -7.78
N ASP A 178 -23.07 4.50 -8.97
CA ASP A 178 -23.98 3.39 -9.27
C ASP A 178 -23.44 2.03 -8.85
N GLU A 179 -22.35 2.01 -8.07
CA GLU A 179 -21.65 0.83 -7.56
C GLU A 179 -20.95 -0.03 -8.63
N THR A 180 -20.77 0.48 -9.84
CA THR A 180 -19.98 -0.21 -10.87
C THR A 180 -18.50 0.15 -10.78
N GLY A 181 -17.65 -0.86 -10.96
CA GLY A 181 -16.18 -0.73 -10.92
C GLY A 181 -15.62 -0.12 -12.19
N THR A 182 -14.50 0.60 -12.05
CA THR A 182 -13.73 1.16 -13.17
C THR A 182 -12.28 1.37 -12.77
N VAL A 183 -11.44 1.76 -13.73
CA VAL A 183 -10.05 2.17 -13.50
C VAL A 183 -9.86 3.58 -14.04
N LEU A 184 -9.39 4.49 -13.20
CA LEU A 184 -9.02 5.83 -13.59
C LEU A 184 -7.55 5.91 -13.99
N VAL A 185 -7.27 6.73 -14.98
CA VAL A 185 -5.92 7.00 -15.47
C VAL A 185 -5.57 8.45 -15.17
N TYR A 186 -4.41 8.65 -14.57
CA TYR A 186 -3.83 9.97 -14.33
C TYR A 186 -2.51 10.10 -15.07
N HIS A 187 -2.19 11.30 -15.47
CA HIS A 187 -0.91 11.69 -16.06
C HIS A 187 -0.22 12.69 -15.16
N ASP A 188 1.06 12.45 -14.90
CA ASP A 188 1.90 13.39 -14.17
C ASP A 188 2.31 14.55 -15.10
N GLU A 189 1.94 15.75 -14.74
CA GLU A 189 2.26 16.98 -15.48
C GLU A 189 3.36 17.80 -14.80
N GLY A 190 4.19 17.16 -13.98
CA GLY A 190 5.28 17.79 -13.23
C GLY A 190 4.72 18.74 -12.16
N GLU A 191 5.16 20.02 -12.22
CA GLU A 191 4.73 21.03 -11.23
C GLU A 191 3.23 21.26 -11.17
N ARG A 192 2.47 20.91 -12.22
CA ARG A 192 1.01 20.98 -12.23
C ARG A 192 0.33 19.81 -11.54
N GLY A 193 1.11 18.82 -11.10
CA GLY A 193 0.62 17.63 -10.41
C GLY A 193 -0.06 16.61 -11.34
N TRP A 194 -0.94 15.80 -10.79
CA TRP A 194 -1.58 14.68 -11.46
C TRP A 194 -2.94 15.09 -12.05
N THR A 195 -3.10 14.89 -13.33
CA THR A 195 -4.33 15.23 -14.05
C THR A 195 -5.07 13.95 -14.45
N CYS A 196 -6.34 13.81 -14.06
CA CYS A 196 -7.20 12.70 -14.49
C CYS A 196 -7.42 12.77 -16.00
N ARG A 197 -7.21 11.65 -16.69
CA ARG A 197 -7.44 11.48 -18.13
C ARG A 197 -8.71 10.70 -18.44
N GLY A 198 -9.45 10.32 -17.41
CA GLY A 198 -10.68 9.56 -17.51
C GLY A 198 -10.49 8.08 -17.18
N GLU A 199 -11.47 7.31 -17.56
CA GLU A 199 -11.52 5.88 -17.34
C GLU A 199 -10.83 5.09 -18.45
N ILE A 200 -10.34 3.89 -18.13
CA ILE A 200 -9.86 2.95 -19.13
C ILE A 200 -11.05 2.48 -19.97
N ALA A 201 -11.00 2.79 -21.26
CA ALA A 201 -12.00 2.28 -22.20
C ALA A 201 -11.74 0.79 -22.49
N THR A 202 -12.76 -0.04 -22.35
CA THR A 202 -12.72 -1.44 -22.71
C THR A 202 -13.91 -1.82 -23.59
N LYS A 203 -13.83 -2.99 -24.24
CA LYS A 203 -14.99 -3.54 -24.95
C LYS A 203 -16.10 -4.05 -24.02
N TYR A 204 -15.77 -4.26 -22.76
CA TYR A 204 -16.74 -4.64 -21.74
C TYR A 204 -17.30 -3.38 -21.09
N LYS A 205 -18.60 -3.27 -21.00
CA LYS A 205 -19.29 -2.10 -20.44
C LYS A 205 -19.58 -2.22 -18.96
N ASP A 206 -19.53 -3.44 -18.44
CA ASP A 206 -19.86 -3.76 -17.07
C ASP A 206 -18.71 -4.61 -16.48
N PHE A 207 -18.02 -4.05 -15.52
CA PHE A 207 -17.04 -4.74 -14.68
C PHE A 207 -17.66 -5.28 -13.39
N GLY A 208 -18.99 -5.14 -13.23
CA GLY A 208 -19.69 -5.44 -12.00
C GLY A 208 -19.25 -4.51 -10.87
N TYR A 209 -19.25 -5.03 -9.68
CA TYR A 209 -18.87 -4.29 -8.47
C TYR A 209 -17.34 -4.12 -8.31
N MET A 210 -16.55 -4.94 -8.96
CA MET A 210 -15.07 -4.99 -8.80
C MET A 210 -14.39 -3.73 -9.33
N TRP A 211 -13.49 -3.15 -8.55
CA TRP A 211 -12.70 -1.95 -8.88
C TRP A 211 -11.20 -2.14 -8.56
N GLU A 212 -10.77 -3.32 -8.13
CA GLU A 212 -9.39 -3.70 -7.81
C GLU A 212 -9.04 -5.11 -8.29
#